data_1dbfdc950a7cce3ee9412e78ace525ed
#
_entry.id   1dbfdc950a7cce3ee9412e78ace525ed
#
_cell.length_a   1.000
_cell.length_b   1.000
_cell.length_c   1.000
_cell.angle_alpha   90.00
_cell.angle_beta   90.00
_cell.angle_gamma   90.00
#
_symmetry.space_group_name_H-M   'P 1'
#
loop_
_entity.id
_entity.type
_entity.pdbx_description
1 polymer ?
#
loop_
_entity_poly.entity_id
_entity_poly.type
_entity_poly.pdbx_seq_one_letter_code
_entity_poly.pdbx_strand_id
1 'polypeptide(L)'
;MKNYILLLTTIFILNSCESGPSSAMHPDYEKNKELAIKFIELHGSEDIEAQTALIHEDLDWAQPVYGTENYGKAGHVEAMKMYHQMFDNISYQADYWLPGVDPETGINDGSVRTYGTWTGVHAETGKEFSLKSYHAMAFQDGQIVGGGDYFDFGGFMASFQE
;
A
#
# COMPACT_ATOMS: atom_id res chain seq x y z
N MET A 1 -80.41 -4.58 -5.69
CA MET A 1 -79.21 -5.36 -5.30
C MET A 1 -78.02 -4.52 -5.69
N LYS A 2 -77.32 -3.95 -4.70
CA LYS A 2 -76.15 -3.06 -4.91
C LYS A 2 -74.84 -3.89 -4.76
N ASN A 3 -74.16 -4.06 -5.86
CA ASN A 3 -72.80 -4.73 -5.86
C ASN A 3 -71.73 -3.72 -5.39
N TYR A 4 -71.14 -3.97 -4.23
CA TYR A 4 -69.93 -3.25 -3.77
C TYR A 4 -68.73 -3.96 -4.33
N ILE A 5 -68.01 -3.33 -5.25
CA ILE A 5 -66.70 -3.77 -5.71
C ILE A 5 -65.68 -3.29 -4.68
N LEU A 6 -65.08 -4.24 -3.95
CA LEU A 6 -64.01 -3.99 -2.99
C LEU A 6 -62.70 -3.87 -3.77
N LEU A 7 -62.18 -2.64 -3.91
CA LEU A 7 -60.91 -2.37 -4.57
C LEU A 7 -59.79 -2.65 -3.57
N LEU A 8 -59.14 -3.78 -3.72
CA LEU A 8 -57.96 -4.16 -2.92
C LEU A 8 -56.73 -3.41 -3.42
N THR A 9 -56.36 -2.32 -2.73
CA THR A 9 -55.13 -1.56 -3.05
C THR A 9 -53.96 -2.29 -2.44
N THR A 10 -53.20 -2.99 -3.27
CA THR A 10 -51.93 -3.64 -2.87
C THR A 10 -50.85 -2.56 -2.77
N ILE A 11 -50.49 -2.21 -1.56
CA ILE A 11 -49.34 -1.30 -1.29
C ILE A 11 -48.06 -2.11 -1.50
N PHE A 12 -47.39 -1.87 -2.63
CA PHE A 12 -46.02 -2.31 -2.83
C PHE A 12 -45.10 -1.47 -1.93
N ILE A 13 -44.66 -2.05 -0.83
CA ILE A 13 -43.53 -1.50 -0.04
C ILE A 13 -42.28 -1.79 -0.85
N LEU A 14 -41.80 -0.80 -1.59
CA LEU A 14 -40.44 -0.81 -2.15
C LEU A 14 -39.48 -0.74 -0.97
N ASN A 15 -38.97 -1.91 -0.54
CA ASN A 15 -37.77 -1.92 0.29
C ASN A 15 -36.65 -1.26 -0.54
N SER A 16 -36.36 -0.01 -0.22
CA SER A 16 -35.15 0.65 -0.68
C SER A 16 -33.97 -0.25 -0.26
N CYS A 17 -33.23 -0.79 -1.21
CA CYS A 17 -31.92 -1.35 -0.92
C CYS A 17 -31.17 -0.30 -0.11
N GLU A 18 -30.79 -0.64 1.12
CA GLU A 18 -29.77 0.13 1.83
C GLU A 18 -28.59 0.23 0.88
N SER A 19 -28.18 1.45 0.58
CA SER A 19 -26.96 1.72 -0.16
C SER A 19 -25.85 0.97 0.57
N GLY A 20 -25.19 0.04 -0.10
CA GLY A 20 -24.00 -0.64 0.44
C GLY A 20 -22.96 0.36 0.94
N PRO A 21 -21.88 -0.12 1.57
CA PRO A 21 -20.89 0.73 2.21
C PRO A 21 -20.48 1.88 1.27
N SER A 22 -20.42 3.09 1.82
CA SER A 22 -20.13 4.30 1.06
C SER A 22 -18.83 4.12 0.29
N SER A 23 -18.87 4.27 -1.03
CA SER A 23 -17.68 4.32 -1.88
C SER A 23 -16.91 5.65 -1.75
N ALA A 24 -17.26 6.49 -0.79
CA ALA A 24 -16.60 7.76 -0.57
C ALA A 24 -15.13 7.55 -0.19
N MET A 25 -14.27 8.36 -0.76
CA MET A 25 -12.85 8.36 -0.42
C MET A 25 -12.65 8.71 1.06
N HIS A 26 -11.74 8.00 1.74
CA HIS A 26 -11.37 8.36 3.11
C HIS A 26 -10.80 9.79 3.16
N PRO A 27 -11.18 10.63 4.13
CA PRO A 27 -10.76 12.04 4.18
C PRO A 27 -9.24 12.23 4.19
N ASP A 28 -8.50 11.31 4.79
CA ASP A 28 -7.04 11.40 4.88
C ASP A 28 -6.30 10.76 3.69
N TYR A 29 -7.00 10.13 2.73
CA TYR A 29 -6.36 9.38 1.64
C TYR A 29 -5.36 10.22 0.85
N GLU A 30 -5.72 11.43 0.41
CA GLU A 30 -4.82 12.26 -0.40
C GLU A 30 -3.56 12.66 0.39
N LYS A 31 -3.72 13.04 1.67
CA LYS A 31 -2.59 13.34 2.56
C LYS A 31 -1.68 12.13 2.75
N ASN A 32 -2.26 10.96 2.98
CA ASN A 32 -1.52 9.72 3.17
C ASN A 32 -0.82 9.29 1.87
N LYS A 33 -1.43 9.51 0.72
CA LYS A 33 -0.82 9.26 -0.59
C LYS A 33 0.40 10.15 -0.84
N GLU A 34 0.32 11.44 -0.52
CA GLU A 34 1.47 12.36 -0.60
C GLU A 34 2.63 11.87 0.29
N LEU A 35 2.31 11.37 1.48
CA LEU A 35 3.28 10.83 2.42
C LEU A 35 3.92 9.54 1.90
N ALA A 36 3.12 8.63 1.30
CA ALA A 36 3.59 7.42 0.66
C ALA A 36 4.53 7.72 -0.53
N ILE A 37 4.15 8.68 -1.37
CA ILE A 37 4.98 9.15 -2.49
C ILE A 37 6.33 9.65 -1.97
N LYS A 38 6.30 10.55 -0.98
CA LYS A 38 7.52 11.09 -0.37
C LYS A 38 8.41 10.00 0.20
N PHE A 39 7.83 9.03 0.93
CA PHE A 39 8.59 7.92 1.51
C PHE A 39 9.32 7.10 0.45
N ILE A 40 8.64 6.79 -0.66
CA ILE A 40 9.21 6.05 -1.79
C ILE A 40 10.29 6.87 -2.52
N GLU A 41 10.06 8.16 -2.77
CA GLU A 41 11.03 9.04 -3.44
C GLU A 41 12.33 9.20 -2.65
N LEU A 42 12.28 9.14 -1.32
CA LEU A 42 13.45 9.22 -0.46
C LEU A 42 14.42 8.05 -0.62
N HIS A 43 13.99 6.91 -1.20
CA HIS A 43 14.93 5.84 -1.59
C HIS A 43 15.91 6.31 -2.68
N GLY A 44 15.46 7.15 -3.60
CA GLY A 44 16.34 7.68 -4.66
C GLY A 44 17.39 8.67 -4.16
N SER A 45 17.13 9.35 -3.04
CA SER A 45 18.09 10.24 -2.37
C SER A 45 18.88 9.54 -1.25
N GLU A 46 18.52 8.31 -0.90
CA GLU A 46 19.08 7.51 0.20
C GLU A 46 19.03 8.22 1.57
N ASP A 47 18.02 9.09 1.75
CA ASP A 47 17.88 9.87 2.97
C ASP A 47 17.17 9.06 4.07
N ILE A 48 17.92 8.21 4.74
CA ILE A 48 17.47 7.32 5.81
C ILE A 48 16.87 8.11 6.98
N GLU A 49 17.40 9.27 7.31
CA GLU A 49 16.88 10.09 8.41
C GLU A 49 15.46 10.60 8.08
N ALA A 50 15.29 11.17 6.89
CA ALA A 50 13.98 11.63 6.44
C ALA A 50 12.97 10.46 6.30
N GLN A 51 13.39 9.30 5.77
CA GLN A 51 12.52 8.11 5.71
C GLN A 51 12.12 7.63 7.11
N THR A 52 13.07 7.53 8.05
CA THR A 52 12.82 7.09 9.43
C THR A 52 11.84 8.01 10.16
N ALA A 53 11.88 9.31 9.88
CA ALA A 53 10.94 10.29 10.45
C ALA A 53 9.49 10.08 9.99
N LEU A 54 9.27 9.43 8.85
CA LEU A 54 7.94 9.11 8.32
C LEU A 54 7.35 7.80 8.87
N ILE A 55 8.13 7.02 9.64
CA ILE A 55 7.77 5.71 10.18
C ILE A 55 7.34 5.84 11.64
N HIS A 56 6.16 5.33 11.96
CA HIS A 56 5.63 5.25 13.33
C HIS A 56 6.46 4.27 14.18
N GLU A 57 6.47 4.48 15.51
CA GLU A 57 7.23 3.62 16.44
C GLU A 57 6.70 2.19 16.46
N ASP A 58 5.39 2.03 16.35
CA ASP A 58 4.68 0.75 16.37
C ASP A 58 4.55 0.12 14.97
N LEU A 59 5.50 0.36 14.06
CA LEU A 59 5.48 -0.20 12.71
C LEU A 59 5.32 -1.73 12.74
N ASP A 60 4.41 -2.25 11.91
CA ASP A 60 4.29 -3.67 11.56
C ASP A 60 4.36 -3.84 10.03
N TRP A 61 5.53 -4.26 9.52
CA TRP A 61 5.80 -4.28 8.08
C TRP A 61 6.11 -5.68 7.55
N ALA A 62 5.29 -6.16 6.63
CA ALA A 62 5.51 -7.43 5.95
C ALA A 62 6.68 -7.32 4.95
N GLN A 63 7.69 -8.16 5.15
CA GLN A 63 8.84 -8.24 4.26
C GLN A 63 8.63 -9.24 3.12
N PRO A 64 9.27 -9.05 1.95
CA PRO A 64 9.06 -9.90 0.77
C PRO A 64 9.82 -11.23 0.81
N VAL A 65 10.23 -11.66 2.00
CA VAL A 65 11.05 -12.87 2.20
C VAL A 65 10.19 -13.99 2.77
N TYR A 66 10.13 -15.12 2.09
CA TYR A 66 9.33 -16.27 2.54
C TYR A 66 9.76 -16.79 3.91
N GLY A 67 8.77 -17.00 4.79
CA GLY A 67 8.98 -17.63 6.09
C GLY A 67 9.59 -16.70 7.16
N THR A 68 9.63 -15.40 6.91
CA THR A 68 10.09 -14.39 7.88
C THR A 68 8.91 -13.75 8.61
N GLU A 69 9.17 -13.24 9.81
CA GLU A 69 8.22 -12.40 10.56
C GLU A 69 8.27 -10.95 10.05
N ASN A 70 7.25 -10.16 10.37
CA ASN A 70 7.20 -8.74 10.04
C ASN A 70 8.32 -7.95 10.74
N TYR A 71 8.72 -6.84 10.12
CA TYR A 71 9.62 -5.88 10.75
C TYR A 71 8.84 -4.96 11.71
N GLY A 72 9.46 -4.66 12.88
CA GLY A 72 9.23 -3.38 13.54
C GLY A 72 10.09 -2.28 12.92
N LYS A 73 9.94 -1.03 13.38
CA LYS A 73 10.65 0.15 12.87
C LYS A 73 12.16 -0.05 12.72
N ALA A 74 12.83 -0.55 13.76
CA ALA A 74 14.28 -0.76 13.72
C ALA A 74 14.70 -1.73 12.61
N GLY A 75 14.00 -2.87 12.47
CA GLY A 75 14.27 -3.84 11.42
C GLY A 75 14.02 -3.29 10.02
N HIS A 76 12.96 -2.49 9.85
CA HIS A 76 12.67 -1.85 8.58
C HIS A 76 13.73 -0.82 8.18
N VAL A 77 14.21 -0.02 9.13
CA VAL A 77 15.34 0.92 8.89
C VAL A 77 16.60 0.19 8.46
N GLU A 78 16.93 -0.94 9.08
CA GLU A 78 18.08 -1.74 8.66
C GLU A 78 17.90 -2.35 7.27
N ALA A 79 16.69 -2.77 6.91
CA ALA A 79 16.38 -3.24 5.57
C ALA A 79 16.55 -2.13 4.51
N MET A 80 16.08 -0.91 4.78
CA MET A 80 16.30 0.24 3.89
C MET A 80 17.79 0.53 3.68
N LYS A 81 18.58 0.56 4.76
CA LYS A 81 20.05 0.73 4.67
C LYS A 81 20.71 -0.35 3.83
N MET A 82 20.27 -1.60 3.98
CA MET A 82 20.76 -2.72 3.17
C MET A 82 20.49 -2.48 1.69
N TYR A 83 19.28 -2.08 1.31
CA TYR A 83 18.94 -1.77 -0.09
C TYR A 83 19.79 -0.63 -0.64
N HIS A 84 19.99 0.46 0.13
CA HIS A 84 20.86 1.58 -0.29
C HIS A 84 22.35 1.20 -0.42
N GLN A 85 22.81 0.18 0.31
CA GLN A 85 24.18 -0.35 0.14
C GLN A 85 24.31 -1.29 -1.06
N MET A 86 23.22 -1.96 -1.43
CA MET A 86 23.23 -2.95 -2.52
C MET A 86 22.95 -2.36 -3.88
N PHE A 87 22.25 -1.22 -3.93
CA PHE A 87 21.73 -0.66 -5.17
C PHE A 87 21.98 0.85 -5.25
N ASP A 88 22.48 1.29 -6.39
CA ASP A 88 22.66 2.70 -6.76
C ASP A 88 21.56 3.17 -7.71
N ASN A 89 21.33 4.47 -7.77
CA ASN A 89 20.39 5.12 -8.69
C ASN A 89 18.97 4.56 -8.60
N ILE A 90 18.53 4.26 -7.39
CA ILE A 90 17.21 3.68 -7.11
C ILE A 90 16.12 4.69 -7.53
N SER A 91 15.15 4.22 -8.31
CA SER A 91 13.99 5.02 -8.71
C SER A 91 12.75 4.16 -8.81
N TYR A 92 11.59 4.73 -8.48
CA TYR A 92 10.29 4.07 -8.57
C TYR A 92 9.38 4.80 -9.53
N GLN A 93 8.85 4.08 -10.50
CA GLN A 93 7.80 4.55 -11.39
C GLN A 93 6.49 3.87 -11.03
N ALA A 94 5.58 4.61 -10.41
CA ALA A 94 4.24 4.09 -10.12
C ALA A 94 3.42 3.95 -11.39
N ASP A 95 2.77 2.79 -11.56
CA ASP A 95 1.71 2.61 -12.54
C ASP A 95 0.38 3.15 -11.97
N TYR A 96 0.12 2.92 -10.69
CA TYR A 96 -1.11 3.31 -9.98
C TYR A 96 -0.85 3.65 -8.53
N TRP A 97 -1.62 4.62 -8.03
CA TRP A 97 -1.84 4.90 -6.61
C TRP A 97 -3.32 4.68 -6.31
N LEU A 98 -3.64 3.74 -5.43
CA LEU A 98 -5.00 3.32 -5.16
C LEU A 98 -5.31 3.40 -3.66
N PRO A 99 -6.56 3.71 -3.28
CA PRO A 99 -6.97 3.62 -1.89
C PRO A 99 -7.00 2.16 -1.43
N GLY A 100 -6.65 1.94 -0.18
CA GLY A 100 -6.92 0.68 0.48
C GLY A 100 -8.34 0.62 1.04
N VAL A 101 -8.70 -0.56 1.48
CA VAL A 101 -10.00 -0.82 2.10
C VAL A 101 -9.80 -1.72 3.32
N ASP A 102 -10.59 -1.47 4.35
CA ASP A 102 -10.73 -2.35 5.48
C ASP A 102 -11.27 -3.72 5.00
N PRO A 103 -10.61 -4.84 5.32
CA PRO A 103 -10.95 -6.15 4.77
C PRO A 103 -12.28 -6.71 5.29
N GLU A 104 -12.80 -6.23 6.41
CA GLU A 104 -14.05 -6.70 6.99
C GLU A 104 -15.25 -5.95 6.42
N THR A 105 -15.10 -4.64 6.20
CA THR A 105 -16.19 -3.77 5.76
C THR A 105 -16.15 -3.43 4.28
N GLY A 106 -14.99 -3.53 3.63
CA GLY A 106 -14.76 -3.08 2.25
C GLY A 106 -14.79 -1.56 2.08
N ILE A 107 -14.78 -0.80 3.18
CA ILE A 107 -14.79 0.67 3.16
C ILE A 107 -13.35 1.18 3.06
N ASN A 108 -13.16 2.29 2.33
CA ASN A 108 -11.86 2.96 2.27
C ASN A 108 -11.37 3.36 3.67
N ASP A 109 -10.18 2.91 4.05
CA ASP A 109 -9.60 3.04 5.39
C ASP A 109 -8.47 4.07 5.48
N GLY A 110 -8.22 4.81 4.40
CA GLY A 110 -7.14 5.80 4.31
C GLY A 110 -5.76 5.20 4.01
N SER A 111 -5.63 3.88 3.94
CA SER A 111 -4.40 3.23 3.50
C SER A 111 -4.16 3.47 2.01
N VAL A 112 -2.91 3.31 1.59
CA VAL A 112 -2.45 3.57 0.22
C VAL A 112 -1.81 2.32 -0.33
N ARG A 113 -2.13 2.01 -1.58
CA ARG A 113 -1.54 0.92 -2.35
C ARG A 113 -0.90 1.46 -3.60
N THR A 114 0.25 0.90 -3.98
CA THR A 114 0.88 1.26 -5.25
C THR A 114 1.40 0.02 -5.96
N TYR A 115 1.23 0.02 -7.26
CA TYR A 115 1.84 -0.91 -8.20
C TYR A 115 2.81 -0.12 -9.04
N GLY A 116 4.00 -0.64 -9.25
CA GLY A 116 5.00 0.07 -10.04
C GLY A 116 6.26 -0.75 -10.27
N THR A 117 7.26 -0.04 -10.77
CA THR A 117 8.55 -0.64 -11.13
C THR A 117 9.68 0.11 -10.44
N TRP A 118 10.46 -0.60 -9.67
CA TRP A 118 11.76 -0.16 -9.21
C TRP A 118 12.80 -0.37 -10.30
N THR A 119 13.68 0.59 -10.46
CA THR A 119 14.88 0.50 -11.30
C THR A 119 16.09 0.97 -10.51
N GLY A 120 17.26 0.53 -10.91
CA GLY A 120 18.53 0.92 -10.32
C GLY A 120 19.66 0.05 -10.86
N VAL A 121 20.82 0.12 -10.19
CA VAL A 121 22.01 -0.62 -10.54
C VAL A 121 22.51 -1.38 -9.30
N HIS A 122 22.81 -2.65 -9.44
CA HIS A 122 23.45 -3.42 -8.35
C HIS A 122 24.90 -2.96 -8.16
N ALA A 123 25.20 -2.43 -6.99
CA ALA A 123 26.46 -1.72 -6.71
C ALA A 123 27.72 -2.58 -6.95
N GLU A 124 27.66 -3.87 -6.63
CA GLU A 124 28.82 -4.76 -6.77
C GLU A 124 29.06 -5.21 -8.22
N THR A 125 27.99 -5.56 -8.96
CA THR A 125 28.10 -6.14 -10.30
C THR A 125 27.94 -5.12 -11.42
N GLY A 126 27.40 -3.93 -11.15
CA GLY A 126 27.04 -2.94 -12.15
C GLY A 126 25.83 -3.33 -13.01
N LYS A 127 25.12 -4.41 -12.66
CA LYS A 127 23.96 -4.89 -13.41
C LYS A 127 22.75 -4.00 -13.15
N GLU A 128 22.15 -3.47 -14.21
CA GLU A 128 20.86 -2.75 -14.12
C GLU A 128 19.74 -3.71 -13.83
N PHE A 129 18.73 -3.24 -13.09
CA PHE A 129 17.52 -4.01 -12.80
C PHE A 129 16.23 -3.22 -13.09
N SER A 130 15.17 -4.00 -13.31
CA SER A 130 13.80 -3.53 -13.40
C SER A 130 12.89 -4.52 -12.68
N LEU A 131 12.33 -4.12 -11.53
CA LEU A 131 11.59 -4.98 -10.62
C LEU A 131 10.15 -4.50 -10.46
N LYS A 132 9.18 -5.28 -10.91
CA LYS A 132 7.76 -5.03 -10.64
C LYS A 132 7.46 -5.36 -9.17
N SER A 133 6.74 -4.46 -8.52
CA SER A 133 6.37 -4.61 -7.12
C SER A 133 4.98 -4.08 -6.82
N TYR A 134 4.46 -4.51 -5.69
CA TYR A 134 3.29 -3.96 -5.05
C TYR A 134 3.65 -3.57 -3.61
N HIS A 135 3.19 -2.41 -3.17
CA HIS A 135 3.37 -1.91 -1.81
C HIS A 135 2.02 -1.50 -1.23
N ALA A 136 1.80 -1.80 0.04
CA ALA A 136 0.67 -1.33 0.82
C ALA A 136 1.20 -0.55 2.03
N MET A 137 0.54 0.55 2.40
CA MET A 137 0.93 1.40 3.52
C MET A 137 -0.30 1.82 4.31
N ALA A 138 -0.32 1.53 5.59
CA ALA A 138 -1.30 2.01 6.56
C ALA A 138 -0.70 3.18 7.35
N PHE A 139 -1.54 4.10 7.82
CA PHE A 139 -1.12 5.34 8.45
C PHE A 139 -1.80 5.56 9.79
N GLN A 140 -1.05 6.07 10.74
CA GLN A 140 -1.52 6.53 12.05
C GLN A 140 -0.75 7.80 12.43
N ASP A 141 -1.44 8.81 12.93
CA ASP A 141 -0.85 10.08 13.40
C ASP A 141 0.07 10.78 12.38
N GLY A 142 -0.20 10.58 11.08
CA GLY A 142 0.59 11.15 9.99
C GLY A 142 1.92 10.45 9.73
N GLN A 143 2.08 9.20 10.18
CA GLN A 143 3.22 8.33 9.92
C GLN A 143 2.78 6.96 9.41
N ILE A 144 3.68 6.24 8.76
CA ILE A 144 3.46 4.88 8.29
C ILE A 144 3.55 3.93 9.49
N VAL A 145 2.43 3.25 9.81
CA VAL A 145 2.34 2.34 10.96
C VAL A 145 2.33 0.87 10.56
N GLY A 146 2.13 0.56 9.29
CA GLY A 146 2.12 -0.81 8.81
C GLY A 146 2.02 -0.91 7.30
N GLY A 147 2.12 -2.13 6.81
CA GLY A 147 2.04 -2.40 5.39
C GLY A 147 2.94 -3.55 4.94
N GLY A 148 3.49 -3.45 3.74
CA GLY A 148 4.42 -4.46 3.26
C GLY A 148 4.84 -4.29 1.82
N ASP A 149 5.90 -5.02 1.49
CA ASP A 149 6.50 -5.13 0.17
C ASP A 149 6.19 -6.49 -0.44
N TYR A 150 5.77 -6.52 -1.70
CA TYR A 150 5.39 -7.74 -2.38
C TYR A 150 6.02 -7.78 -3.77
N PHE A 151 7.05 -8.62 -3.90
CA PHE A 151 7.76 -8.92 -5.13
C PHE A 151 8.53 -10.25 -4.97
N ASP A 152 9.03 -10.80 -6.05
CA ASP A 152 9.87 -12.00 -6.01
C ASP A 152 11.29 -11.65 -5.52
N PHE A 153 11.47 -11.56 -4.19
CA PHE A 153 12.76 -11.26 -3.58
C PHE A 153 13.82 -12.32 -3.93
N GLY A 154 13.44 -13.60 -3.89
CA GLY A 154 14.37 -14.70 -4.17
C GLY A 154 14.91 -14.67 -5.59
N GLY A 155 14.02 -14.56 -6.59
CA GLY A 155 14.40 -14.44 -7.99
C GLY A 155 15.17 -13.15 -8.28
N PHE A 156 14.78 -12.04 -7.65
CA PHE A 156 15.49 -10.76 -7.77
C PHE A 156 16.93 -10.87 -7.31
N MET A 157 17.17 -11.38 -6.10
CA MET A 157 18.53 -11.54 -5.56
C MET A 157 19.37 -12.55 -6.33
N ALA A 158 18.77 -13.67 -6.78
CA ALA A 158 19.47 -14.67 -7.58
C ALA A 158 19.93 -14.09 -8.93
N SER A 159 19.22 -13.13 -9.50
CA SER A 159 19.56 -12.51 -10.78
C SER A 159 20.91 -11.79 -10.78
N PHE A 160 21.49 -11.46 -9.64
CA PHE A 160 22.80 -10.80 -9.52
C PHE A 160 23.95 -11.77 -9.29
N GLN A 161 23.66 -13.06 -9.11
CA GLN A 161 24.68 -14.10 -8.86
C GLN A 161 25.16 -14.79 -10.14
N GLU A 162 24.56 -14.47 -11.28
CA GLU A 162 24.92 -14.94 -12.62
C GLU A 162 25.81 -13.90 -13.31
#